data_687886afaa8338007baa5effd1f27a6d
#
_entry.id   687886afaa8338007baa5effd1f27a6d
#
_cell.length_a   1.000
_cell.length_b   1.000
_cell.length_c   1.000
_cell.angle_alpha   90.00
_cell.angle_beta   90.00
_cell.angle_gamma   90.00
#
_symmetry.space_group_name_H-M   'P 1'
#
loop_
_entity.id
_entity.type
_entity.pdbx_description
1 polymer ?
#
loop_
_entity_poly.entity_id
_entity_poly.type
_entity_poly.pdbx_seq_one_letter_code
_entity_poly.pdbx_strand_id
1 'polypeptide(L)'
;MKITKIRLQEEHPMTGPGGTWPLPVCDLDVDLSAGMNGYVLKIADGLGPPDFLAIVEGFDSVGTPVFLSDPQTRDVAFKIGICPCYGKTNAELRDDLYKLISRTILIKLMDGSTVVAQAAGFIKTFDSVHFSSLPEVQMIVECQDGAFSAPAVVPIPLASITSALAVVPDHDVIINYEEGTAPAGLDLNLTVTAAQTGFSISEYAKFWAIGGVDIHNVFQVNYAFVAGDVITISTHPKRKKISLLRGAVTTDLAGYLNAGAVWPKLYTGVNAFKWNFTSSWMTWNTATYTPRF
;
A
#
# COMPACT_ATOMS: atom_id res chain seq x y z
N MET A 1 -12.70 15.48 -3.76
CA MET A 1 -11.54 15.22 -4.64
C MET A 1 -12.00 15.29 -6.07
N LYS A 2 -11.37 16.12 -6.92
CA LYS A 2 -11.71 16.27 -8.33
C LYS A 2 -10.60 15.63 -9.17
N ILE A 3 -10.93 14.55 -9.86
CA ILE A 3 -9.99 13.92 -10.79
C ILE A 3 -10.14 14.61 -12.14
N THR A 4 -9.05 15.16 -12.68
CA THR A 4 -9.06 15.87 -13.97
C THR A 4 -8.41 15.06 -15.07
N LYS A 5 -7.49 14.14 -14.73
CA LYS A 5 -6.85 13.22 -15.67
C LYS A 5 -6.33 11.96 -14.98
N ILE A 6 -6.06 10.95 -15.77
CA ILE A 6 -5.40 9.72 -15.36
C ILE A 6 -4.07 9.63 -16.09
N ARG A 7 -2.99 9.35 -15.38
CA ARG A 7 -1.69 9.02 -15.96
C ARG A 7 -1.44 7.52 -15.82
N LEU A 8 -1.11 6.89 -16.93
CA LEU A 8 -0.66 5.51 -17.01
C LEU A 8 0.85 5.51 -17.20
N GLN A 9 1.58 5.02 -16.24
CA GLN A 9 3.03 5.00 -16.22
C GLN A 9 3.55 3.58 -16.05
N GLU A 10 4.62 3.22 -16.75
CA GLU A 10 5.32 1.97 -16.46
C GLU A 10 5.90 2.01 -15.03
N GLU A 11 5.57 0.99 -14.22
CA GLU A 11 6.17 0.83 -12.91
C GLU A 11 7.59 0.27 -13.08
N HIS A 12 8.59 1.08 -12.74
CA HIS A 12 9.97 0.58 -12.67
C HIS A 12 10.15 -0.22 -11.39
N PRO A 13 10.69 -1.44 -11.46
CA PRO A 13 11.09 -2.16 -10.25
C PRO A 13 12.08 -1.27 -9.49
N MET A 14 11.83 -1.05 -8.20
CA MET A 14 12.69 -0.26 -7.33
C MET A 14 14.14 -0.70 -7.52
N THR A 15 14.97 0.21 -7.94
CA THR A 15 16.40 -0.04 -8.20
C THR A 15 17.11 -0.46 -6.92
N GLY A 16 17.79 -1.60 -6.95
CA GLY A 16 18.83 -1.90 -5.99
C GLY A 16 19.95 -0.83 -6.05
N PRO A 17 20.77 -0.69 -5.02
CA PRO A 17 21.78 0.37 -4.94
C PRO A 17 22.76 0.27 -6.11
N GLY A 18 22.77 1.28 -7.00
CA GLY A 18 23.80 1.51 -7.99
C GLY A 18 23.43 1.42 -9.47
N GLY A 19 22.17 1.22 -9.85
CA GLY A 19 21.78 1.13 -11.26
C GLY A 19 21.13 2.41 -11.78
N THR A 20 21.75 3.07 -12.78
CA THR A 20 21.07 4.04 -13.66
C THR A 20 20.23 3.28 -14.69
N TRP A 21 18.92 3.28 -14.55
CA TRP A 21 18.02 2.70 -15.54
C TRP A 21 17.61 3.74 -16.59
N PRO A 22 17.32 3.31 -17.83
CA PRO A 22 16.79 4.22 -18.84
C PRO A 22 15.46 4.82 -18.38
N LEU A 23 15.20 6.04 -18.83
CA LEU A 23 13.94 6.77 -18.56
C LEU A 23 12.71 5.88 -18.86
N PRO A 24 11.59 6.10 -18.13
CA PRO A 24 10.36 5.35 -18.36
C PRO A 24 9.98 5.40 -19.84
N VAL A 25 9.75 4.22 -20.42
CA VAL A 25 9.50 4.09 -21.86
C VAL A 25 8.12 4.62 -22.26
N CYS A 26 7.21 4.80 -21.29
CA CYS A 26 5.86 5.30 -21.54
C CYS A 26 5.28 6.00 -20.31
N ASP A 27 5.05 7.31 -20.45
CA ASP A 27 4.14 8.10 -19.60
C ASP A 27 2.99 8.56 -20.48
N LEU A 28 1.78 8.05 -20.27
CA LEU A 28 0.60 8.43 -21.03
C LEU A 28 -0.38 9.20 -20.13
N ASP A 29 -0.57 10.47 -20.44
CA ASP A 29 -1.61 11.28 -19.83
C ASP A 29 -2.91 11.12 -20.63
N VAL A 30 -3.96 10.63 -19.97
CA VAL A 30 -5.30 10.48 -20.54
C VAL A 30 -6.21 11.50 -19.86
N ASP A 31 -6.52 12.57 -20.57
CA ASP A 31 -7.33 13.67 -20.04
C ASP A 31 -8.84 13.36 -20.10
N LEU A 32 -9.63 13.92 -19.18
CA LEU A 32 -11.10 13.84 -19.19
C LEU A 32 -11.74 14.73 -20.24
N SER A 33 -11.04 15.76 -20.70
CA SER A 33 -11.46 16.64 -21.79
C SER A 33 -10.63 16.34 -23.04
N ALA A 34 -11.09 16.74 -24.23
CA ALA A 34 -10.37 16.56 -25.50
C ALA A 34 -8.89 16.94 -25.34
N GLY A 35 -8.08 15.92 -25.10
CA GLY A 35 -6.76 16.11 -24.52
C GLY A 35 -5.75 16.56 -25.54
N MET A 36 -4.83 17.37 -25.09
CA MET A 36 -3.70 17.84 -25.87
C MET A 36 -2.76 16.69 -26.30
N ASN A 37 -2.90 15.49 -25.69
CA ASN A 37 -1.99 14.35 -25.88
C ASN A 37 -2.52 13.28 -26.86
N GLY A 38 -3.68 13.49 -27.49
CA GLY A 38 -4.27 12.54 -28.40
C GLY A 38 -5.13 11.46 -27.76
N TYR A 39 -5.35 11.51 -26.45
CA TYR A 39 -6.18 10.57 -25.70
C TYR A 39 -7.30 11.28 -24.95
N VAL A 40 -8.49 10.68 -24.96
CA VAL A 40 -9.66 11.18 -24.21
C VAL A 40 -10.22 10.05 -23.38
N LEU A 41 -10.31 10.22 -22.08
CA LEU A 41 -10.96 9.26 -21.20
C LEU A 41 -12.48 9.37 -21.37
N LYS A 42 -13.11 8.32 -21.90
CA LYS A 42 -14.56 8.25 -22.08
C LYS A 42 -15.27 7.62 -20.89
N ILE A 43 -14.70 6.55 -20.37
CA ILE A 43 -15.22 5.81 -19.21
C ILE A 43 -14.04 5.39 -18.34
N ALA A 44 -14.22 5.52 -17.03
CA ALA A 44 -13.38 4.89 -16.02
C ALA A 44 -14.32 4.25 -14.98
N ASP A 45 -14.16 2.96 -14.78
CA ASP A 45 -14.91 2.17 -13.78
C ASP A 45 -13.93 1.48 -12.84
N GLY A 46 -14.41 1.07 -11.67
CA GLY A 46 -13.55 0.47 -10.64
C GLY A 46 -12.72 1.50 -9.84
N LEU A 47 -13.02 2.79 -9.93
CA LEU A 47 -12.34 3.85 -9.14
C LEU A 47 -13.00 4.09 -7.79
N GLY A 48 -14.12 3.45 -7.49
CA GLY A 48 -14.85 3.55 -6.22
C GLY A 48 -14.09 2.95 -5.03
N PRO A 49 -14.73 2.82 -3.86
CA PRO A 49 -14.16 2.12 -2.72
C PRO A 49 -13.81 0.67 -3.09
N PRO A 50 -12.78 0.07 -2.46
CA PRO A 50 -12.44 -1.33 -2.71
C PRO A 50 -13.54 -2.25 -2.22
N ASP A 51 -13.72 -3.38 -2.91
CA ASP A 51 -14.50 -4.48 -2.39
C ASP A 51 -13.73 -5.20 -1.28
N PHE A 52 -14.41 -5.49 -0.19
CA PHE A 52 -13.85 -6.22 0.93
C PHE A 52 -14.45 -7.63 0.99
N LEU A 53 -13.59 -8.63 1.04
CA LEU A 53 -14.01 -9.96 1.41
C LEU A 53 -13.95 -10.07 2.95
N ALA A 54 -15.08 -10.27 3.58
CA ALA A 54 -15.14 -10.64 4.99
C ALA A 54 -14.74 -12.12 5.12
N ILE A 55 -13.54 -12.38 5.60
CA ILE A 55 -13.07 -13.74 5.89
C ILE A 55 -13.26 -13.95 7.39
N VAL A 56 -13.97 -15.03 7.75
CA VAL A 56 -14.03 -15.49 9.15
C VAL A 56 -12.73 -16.27 9.39
N GLU A 57 -11.77 -15.69 10.08
CA GLU A 57 -10.49 -16.38 10.39
C GLU A 57 -10.56 -17.25 11.65
N GLY A 58 -11.63 -17.19 12.38
CA GLY A 58 -11.83 -17.99 13.59
C GLY A 58 -12.93 -17.45 14.49
N PHE A 59 -13.03 -18.07 15.65
CA PHE A 59 -13.92 -17.60 16.72
C PHE A 59 -13.03 -17.21 17.90
N ASP A 60 -13.38 -16.12 18.56
CA ASP A 60 -12.73 -15.75 19.83
C ASP A 60 -13.05 -16.79 20.93
N SER A 61 -12.48 -16.59 22.11
CA SER A 61 -12.72 -17.48 23.27
C SER A 61 -14.19 -17.53 23.74
N VAL A 62 -15.04 -16.64 23.23
CA VAL A 62 -16.48 -16.51 23.55
C VAL A 62 -17.36 -17.04 22.40
N GLY A 63 -16.75 -17.43 21.28
CA GLY A 63 -17.47 -17.95 20.10
C GLY A 63 -17.95 -16.88 19.13
N THR A 64 -17.44 -15.64 19.22
CA THR A 64 -17.74 -14.57 18.27
C THR A 64 -16.87 -14.70 17.02
N PRO A 65 -17.43 -14.66 15.80
CA PRO A 65 -16.63 -14.75 14.59
C PRO A 65 -15.70 -13.53 14.45
N VAL A 66 -14.43 -13.80 14.23
CA VAL A 66 -13.43 -12.78 13.92
C VAL A 66 -13.40 -12.58 12.42
N PHE A 67 -13.77 -11.37 11.98
CA PHE A 67 -13.76 -11.00 10.57
C PHE A 67 -12.48 -10.25 10.24
N LEU A 68 -11.71 -10.75 9.29
CA LEU A 68 -10.67 -9.98 8.62
C LEU A 68 -11.20 -9.51 7.27
N SER A 69 -11.16 -8.21 7.03
CA SER A 69 -11.45 -7.64 5.72
C SER A 69 -10.16 -7.18 5.07
N ASP A 70 -9.69 -7.92 4.07
CA ASP A 70 -8.64 -7.44 3.18
C ASP A 70 -9.26 -6.97 1.87
N PRO A 71 -8.81 -5.82 1.30
CA PRO A 71 -9.30 -5.40 0.01
C PRO A 71 -8.94 -6.44 -1.05
N GLN A 72 -9.94 -6.81 -1.86
CA GLN A 72 -9.77 -7.74 -2.98
C GLN A 72 -8.91 -7.11 -4.07
N THR A 73 -8.35 -7.94 -4.97
CA THR A 73 -7.85 -7.43 -6.24
C THR A 73 -8.95 -6.65 -6.94
N ARG A 74 -8.58 -5.55 -7.56
CA ARG A 74 -9.53 -4.64 -8.22
C ARG A 74 -9.27 -4.61 -9.71
N ASP A 75 -10.32 -4.76 -10.48
CA ASP A 75 -10.31 -4.47 -11.91
C ASP A 75 -10.69 -3.00 -12.12
N VAL A 76 -9.80 -2.24 -12.77
CA VAL A 76 -10.07 -0.86 -13.19
C VAL A 76 -10.22 -0.86 -14.71
N ALA A 77 -11.42 -0.53 -15.18
CA ALA A 77 -11.73 -0.52 -16.61
C ALA A 77 -11.65 0.90 -17.17
N PHE A 78 -10.94 1.04 -18.29
CA PHE A 78 -10.84 2.30 -19.02
C PHE A 78 -11.35 2.14 -20.43
N LYS A 79 -12.12 3.12 -20.90
CA LYS A 79 -12.45 3.33 -22.29
C LYS A 79 -11.81 4.63 -22.77
N ILE A 80 -10.82 4.53 -23.64
CA ILE A 80 -9.98 5.63 -24.11
C ILE A 80 -10.29 5.88 -25.58
N GLY A 81 -10.73 7.08 -25.91
CA GLY A 81 -10.83 7.56 -27.29
C GLY A 81 -9.47 8.03 -27.78
N ILE A 82 -9.14 7.70 -29.03
CA ILE A 82 -7.93 8.17 -29.68
C ILE A 82 -8.31 9.31 -30.63
N CYS A 83 -7.70 10.47 -30.44
CA CYS A 83 -7.94 11.66 -31.25
C CYS A 83 -6.60 12.14 -31.85
N PRO A 84 -6.40 12.07 -33.17
CA PRO A 84 -5.13 12.42 -33.80
C PRO A 84 -4.95 13.94 -33.92
N CYS A 85 -4.86 14.60 -32.79
CA CYS A 85 -4.46 16.00 -32.71
C CYS A 85 -3.00 16.05 -32.25
N TYR A 86 -2.21 16.97 -32.73
CA TYR A 86 -0.80 17.17 -32.37
C TYR A 86 0.27 16.31 -33.05
N GLY A 87 0.08 15.99 -34.32
CA GLY A 87 1.14 15.45 -35.18
C GLY A 87 1.38 13.94 -35.03
N LYS A 88 0.59 13.23 -34.23
CA LYS A 88 0.58 11.76 -34.20
C LYS A 88 -0.62 11.19 -34.90
N THR A 89 -0.41 10.11 -35.62
CA THR A 89 -1.46 9.33 -36.27
C THR A 89 -2.20 8.44 -35.28
N ASN A 90 -3.40 7.96 -35.62
CA ASN A 90 -4.12 6.97 -34.81
C ASN A 90 -3.30 5.70 -34.55
N ALA A 91 -2.47 5.29 -35.54
CA ALA A 91 -1.61 4.11 -35.41
C ALA A 91 -0.53 4.34 -34.32
N GLU A 92 0.18 5.46 -34.38
CA GLU A 92 1.22 5.80 -33.41
C GLU A 92 0.66 5.92 -32.00
N LEU A 93 -0.50 6.56 -31.82
CA LEU A 93 -1.15 6.68 -30.51
C LEU A 93 -1.58 5.30 -29.98
N ARG A 94 -2.04 4.41 -30.83
CA ARG A 94 -2.40 3.03 -30.45
C ARG A 94 -1.15 2.24 -30.07
N ASP A 95 -0.07 2.37 -30.82
CA ASP A 95 1.20 1.70 -30.54
C ASP A 95 1.78 2.14 -29.19
N ASP A 96 1.60 3.40 -28.80
CA ASP A 96 2.01 3.88 -27.48
C ASP A 96 1.21 3.18 -26.36
N LEU A 97 -0.09 2.95 -26.56
CA LEU A 97 -0.90 2.15 -25.61
C LEU A 97 -0.47 0.67 -25.59
N TYR A 98 -0.10 0.09 -26.73
CA TYR A 98 0.39 -1.29 -26.81
C TYR A 98 1.69 -1.51 -26.04
N LYS A 99 2.53 -0.50 -25.90
CA LYS A 99 3.77 -0.57 -25.10
C LYS A 99 3.52 -0.82 -23.61
N LEU A 100 2.30 -0.51 -23.12
CA LEU A 100 1.91 -0.78 -21.73
C LEU A 100 1.52 -2.25 -21.49
N ILE A 101 1.18 -3.00 -22.56
CA ILE A 101 0.81 -4.41 -22.46
C ILE A 101 2.05 -5.21 -22.02
N SER A 102 1.87 -6.20 -21.17
CA SER A 102 2.93 -7.03 -20.57
C SER A 102 3.84 -6.33 -19.54
N ARG A 103 3.50 -5.14 -19.10
CA ARG A 103 4.24 -4.40 -18.06
C ARG A 103 3.39 -4.18 -16.84
N THR A 104 4.04 -4.04 -15.69
CA THR A 104 3.38 -3.47 -14.52
C THR A 104 3.22 -1.97 -14.74
N ILE A 105 2.01 -1.49 -14.61
CA ILE A 105 1.68 -0.07 -14.80
C ILE A 105 1.24 0.55 -13.49
N LEU A 106 1.59 1.81 -13.30
CA LEU A 106 1.13 2.64 -12.21
C LEU A 106 0.02 3.55 -12.73
N ILE A 107 -1.20 3.35 -12.21
CA ILE A 107 -2.34 4.22 -12.46
C ILE A 107 -2.26 5.38 -11.49
N LYS A 108 -2.12 6.61 -11.97
CA LYS A 108 -2.13 7.81 -11.15
C LYS A 108 -3.38 8.61 -11.42
N LEU A 109 -4.18 8.85 -10.38
CA LEU A 109 -5.32 9.76 -10.42
C LEU A 109 -4.82 11.16 -10.08
N MET A 110 -5.11 12.12 -10.94
CA MET A 110 -4.52 13.45 -10.85
C MET A 110 -5.59 14.55 -10.75
N ASP A 111 -5.32 15.56 -9.93
CA ASP A 111 -6.01 16.86 -9.94
C ASP A 111 -5.02 17.92 -10.46
N GLY A 112 -5.20 18.34 -11.69
CA GLY A 112 -4.23 19.16 -12.40
C GLY A 112 -2.88 18.43 -12.57
N SER A 113 -1.83 18.95 -11.95
CA SER A 113 -0.49 18.35 -11.92
C SER A 113 -0.20 17.48 -10.69
N THR A 114 -1.11 17.47 -9.71
CA THR A 114 -0.93 16.78 -8.44
C THR A 114 -1.48 15.36 -8.51
N VAL A 115 -0.67 14.37 -8.15
CA VAL A 115 -1.13 12.99 -7.95
C VAL A 115 -1.89 12.93 -6.63
N VAL A 116 -3.14 12.52 -6.67
CA VAL A 116 -4.01 12.41 -5.48
C VAL A 116 -4.12 10.98 -4.98
N ALA A 117 -4.06 10.00 -5.89
CA ALA A 117 -4.04 8.59 -5.55
C ALA A 117 -3.37 7.78 -6.67
N GLN A 118 -2.83 6.62 -6.31
CA GLN A 118 -2.17 5.74 -7.28
C GLN A 118 -2.36 4.26 -6.92
N ALA A 119 -2.36 3.41 -7.94
CA ALA A 119 -2.40 1.96 -7.79
C ALA A 119 -1.53 1.29 -8.83
N ALA A 120 -0.82 0.23 -8.44
CA ALA A 120 -0.04 -0.60 -9.36
C ALA A 120 -0.89 -1.78 -9.83
N GLY A 121 -0.77 -2.12 -11.10
CA GLY A 121 -1.48 -3.24 -11.70
C GLY A 121 -0.89 -3.68 -13.02
N PHE A 122 -1.51 -4.66 -13.65
CA PHE A 122 -1.15 -5.12 -15.00
C PHE A 122 -2.38 -5.16 -15.89
N ILE A 123 -2.17 -4.98 -17.18
CA ILE A 123 -3.27 -5.02 -18.15
C ILE A 123 -3.72 -6.47 -18.32
N LYS A 124 -4.95 -6.75 -17.88
CA LYS A 124 -5.60 -8.06 -17.98
C LYS A 124 -6.27 -8.27 -19.33
N THR A 125 -6.89 -7.21 -19.83
CA THR A 125 -7.61 -7.21 -21.10
C THR A 125 -7.31 -5.92 -21.84
N PHE A 126 -7.07 -6.06 -23.14
CA PHE A 126 -6.86 -4.93 -24.04
C PHE A 126 -7.60 -5.21 -25.35
N ASP A 127 -8.58 -4.39 -25.65
CA ASP A 127 -9.37 -4.48 -26.87
C ASP A 127 -9.30 -3.16 -27.64
N SER A 128 -8.97 -3.27 -28.92
CA SER A 128 -8.79 -2.13 -29.82
C SER A 128 -9.57 -2.34 -31.12
N VAL A 129 -10.56 -1.49 -31.36
CA VAL A 129 -11.34 -1.53 -32.59
C VAL A 129 -10.52 -0.94 -33.73
N HIS A 130 -10.05 -1.81 -34.65
CA HIS A 130 -9.15 -1.41 -35.74
C HIS A 130 -9.84 -0.64 -36.87
N PHE A 131 -11.13 -0.84 -37.08
CA PHE A 131 -11.86 -0.35 -38.27
C PHE A 131 -12.98 0.66 -37.95
N SER A 132 -12.86 1.34 -36.80
CA SER A 132 -13.82 2.39 -36.44
C SER A 132 -13.38 3.76 -36.93
N SER A 133 -14.31 4.56 -37.39
CA SER A 133 -14.09 6.00 -37.65
C SER A 133 -13.76 6.79 -36.37
N LEU A 134 -14.13 6.25 -35.22
CA LEU A 134 -13.80 6.77 -33.89
C LEU A 134 -13.00 5.68 -33.17
N PRO A 135 -11.67 5.65 -33.33
CA PRO A 135 -10.85 4.64 -32.71
C PRO A 135 -10.91 4.74 -31.20
N GLU A 136 -11.29 3.65 -30.57
CA GLU A 136 -11.40 3.50 -29.11
C GLU A 136 -10.61 2.28 -28.68
N VAL A 137 -10.05 2.38 -27.48
CA VAL A 137 -9.39 1.27 -26.82
C VAL A 137 -10.10 1.03 -25.49
N GLN A 138 -10.43 -0.23 -25.24
CA GLN A 138 -10.88 -0.68 -23.93
C GLN A 138 -9.76 -1.47 -23.26
N MET A 139 -9.45 -1.13 -22.03
CA MET A 139 -8.49 -1.89 -21.24
C MET A 139 -9.02 -2.13 -19.83
N ILE A 140 -8.69 -3.30 -19.30
CA ILE A 140 -8.93 -3.63 -17.89
C ILE A 140 -7.57 -3.85 -17.25
N VAL A 141 -7.33 -3.12 -16.18
CA VAL A 141 -6.11 -3.22 -15.36
C VAL A 141 -6.48 -3.90 -14.05
N GLU A 142 -5.86 -5.02 -13.77
CA GLU A 142 -5.99 -5.71 -12.49
C GLU A 142 -4.99 -5.12 -11.50
N CYS A 143 -5.50 -4.41 -10.49
CA CYS A 143 -4.72 -3.83 -9.40
C CYS A 143 -4.64 -4.82 -8.25
N GLN A 144 -3.44 -5.28 -7.92
CA GLN A 144 -3.23 -6.33 -6.92
C GLN A 144 -3.59 -5.88 -5.50
N ASP A 145 -3.38 -4.61 -5.17
CA ASP A 145 -3.62 -4.09 -3.82
C ASP A 145 -5.10 -3.81 -3.52
N GLY A 146 -5.95 -3.84 -4.53
CA GLY A 146 -7.39 -3.59 -4.39
C GLY A 146 -7.78 -2.18 -3.95
N ALA A 147 -6.85 -1.39 -3.41
CA ALA A 147 -7.06 -0.02 -2.96
C ALA A 147 -6.05 0.93 -3.62
N PHE A 148 -6.46 2.15 -3.87
CA PHE A 148 -5.56 3.22 -4.26
C PHE A 148 -4.79 3.72 -3.04
N SER A 149 -3.51 4.04 -3.21
CA SER A 149 -2.65 4.58 -2.17
C SER A 149 -2.34 6.06 -2.42
N ALA A 150 -2.16 6.84 -1.37
CA ALA A 150 -1.63 8.19 -1.50
C ALA A 150 -0.20 8.15 -2.08
N PRO A 151 0.23 9.18 -2.83
CA PRO A 151 1.58 9.24 -3.38
C PRO A 151 2.66 9.49 -2.32
N ALA A 152 2.28 10.01 -1.16
CA ALA A 152 3.17 10.36 -0.07
C ALA A 152 2.90 9.50 1.17
N VAL A 153 3.98 9.17 1.89
CA VAL A 153 3.91 8.55 3.21
C VAL A 153 3.64 9.59 4.28
N VAL A 154 2.90 9.20 5.31
CA VAL A 154 2.62 10.05 6.47
C VAL A 154 3.51 9.59 7.63
N PRO A 155 4.34 10.47 8.19
CA PRO A 155 5.17 10.14 9.34
C PRO A 155 4.31 10.04 10.61
N ILE A 156 4.57 9.03 11.43
CA ILE A 156 4.05 8.92 12.79
C ILE A 156 5.01 9.68 13.69
N PRO A 157 4.56 10.65 14.49
CA PRO A 157 5.43 11.42 15.36
C PRO A 157 6.16 10.53 16.36
N LEU A 158 7.49 10.40 16.24
CA LEU A 158 8.29 9.53 17.10
C LEU A 158 8.23 9.95 18.58
N ALA A 159 8.04 11.23 18.85
CA ALA A 159 7.90 11.74 20.22
C ALA A 159 6.70 11.14 20.96
N SER A 160 5.58 10.92 20.27
CA SER A 160 4.40 10.26 20.86
C SER A 160 4.64 8.79 21.15
N ILE A 161 5.46 8.12 20.34
CA ILE A 161 5.86 6.72 20.54
C ILE A 161 6.89 6.62 21.67
N THR A 162 7.92 7.47 21.64
CA THR A 162 9.03 7.43 22.60
C THR A 162 8.59 7.80 24.00
N SER A 163 7.70 8.79 24.17
CA SER A 163 7.18 9.18 25.47
C SER A 163 6.31 8.09 26.11
N ALA A 164 5.59 7.33 25.30
CA ALA A 164 4.81 6.19 25.78
C ALA A 164 5.70 5.03 26.25
N LEU A 165 6.86 4.82 25.61
CA LEU A 165 7.79 3.73 25.92
C LEU A 165 8.71 4.00 27.12
N ALA A 166 8.84 5.27 27.56
CA ALA A 166 9.86 5.65 28.54
C ALA A 166 9.61 5.18 29.98
N VAL A 167 8.42 4.75 30.33
CA VAL A 167 8.03 4.58 31.75
C VAL A 167 7.70 3.15 32.17
N VAL A 168 7.09 2.32 31.33
CA VAL A 168 6.73 0.91 31.67
C VAL A 168 6.68 0.05 30.40
N PRO A 169 7.12 -1.24 30.41
CA PRO A 169 6.75 -2.19 29.37
C PRO A 169 5.21 -2.31 29.35
N ASP A 170 4.59 -2.33 28.21
CA ASP A 170 3.14 -2.39 28.03
C ASP A 170 2.41 -1.03 27.88
N HIS A 171 2.92 -0.12 27.07
CA HIS A 171 2.21 1.12 26.76
C HIS A 171 1.43 1.06 25.46
N ASP A 172 0.26 1.69 25.49
CA ASP A 172 -0.56 1.89 24.33
C ASP A 172 0.00 3.05 23.47
N VAL A 173 0.35 2.75 22.24
CA VAL A 173 0.65 3.76 21.22
C VAL A 173 -0.63 4.01 20.43
N ILE A 174 -1.11 5.25 20.47
CA ILE A 174 -2.33 5.65 19.76
C ILE A 174 -1.96 6.32 18.46
N ILE A 175 -2.46 5.79 17.34
CA ILE A 175 -2.29 6.35 16.01
C ILE A 175 -3.67 6.70 15.45
N ASN A 176 -3.89 7.98 15.13
CA ASN A 176 -5.10 8.41 14.45
C ASN A 176 -4.88 8.36 12.94
N TYR A 177 -5.66 7.52 12.25
CA TYR A 177 -5.60 7.35 10.81
C TYR A 177 -6.87 7.91 10.17
N GLU A 178 -6.83 9.16 9.72
CA GLU A 178 -7.99 9.89 9.15
C GLU A 178 -7.87 10.09 7.63
N GLU A 179 -6.67 9.96 7.07
CA GLU A 179 -6.40 10.34 5.69
C GLU A 179 -6.88 9.31 4.66
N GLY A 180 -7.24 8.09 5.09
CA GLY A 180 -7.65 7.02 4.18
C GLY A 180 -8.98 6.36 4.57
N THR A 181 -9.56 5.64 3.62
CA THR A 181 -10.81 4.88 3.80
C THR A 181 -10.61 3.37 3.81
N ALA A 182 -9.44 2.90 3.39
CA ALA A 182 -9.07 1.49 3.40
C ALA A 182 -7.94 1.23 4.41
N PRO A 183 -7.84 0.00 4.97
CA PRO A 183 -6.78 -0.34 5.92
C PRO A 183 -5.38 -0.11 5.34
N ALA A 184 -4.52 0.55 6.11
CA ALA A 184 -3.14 0.84 5.74
C ALA A 184 -2.15 -0.02 6.54
N GLY A 185 -0.99 -0.29 5.94
CA GLY A 185 0.14 -0.92 6.64
C GLY A 185 1.04 0.11 7.30
N LEU A 186 1.86 -0.37 8.21
CA LEU A 186 2.91 0.37 8.90
C LEU A 186 4.27 0.04 8.31
N ASP A 187 5.11 1.04 8.13
CA ASP A 187 6.53 0.89 7.82
C ASP A 187 7.35 1.40 9.02
N LEU A 188 8.08 0.49 9.64
CA LEU A 188 8.78 0.73 10.89
C LEU A 188 10.26 0.42 10.71
N ASN A 189 11.12 1.29 11.24
CA ASN A 189 12.56 1.06 11.34
C ASN A 189 13.01 1.27 12.78
N LEU A 190 13.66 0.26 13.36
CA LEU A 190 14.01 0.17 14.76
C LEU A 190 15.49 -0.18 14.90
N THR A 191 16.19 0.42 15.86
CA THR A 191 17.53 0.01 16.27
C THR A 191 17.48 -0.65 17.64
N VAL A 192 18.04 -1.84 17.74
CA VAL A 192 18.21 -2.57 19.00
C VAL A 192 19.34 -1.95 19.80
N THR A 193 19.08 -1.54 21.03
CA THR A 193 20.05 -0.89 21.93
C THR A 193 20.63 -1.84 22.98
N ALA A 194 19.92 -2.91 23.31
CA ALA A 194 20.38 -3.96 24.22
C ALA A 194 19.94 -5.34 23.75
N ALA A 195 20.71 -6.37 24.10
CA ALA A 195 20.42 -7.75 23.71
C ALA A 195 19.06 -8.21 24.29
N GLN A 196 18.26 -8.90 23.45
CA GLN A 196 16.98 -9.47 23.86
C GLN A 196 16.57 -10.67 22.97
N THR A 197 15.59 -11.44 23.42
CA THR A 197 15.15 -12.70 22.80
C THR A 197 13.87 -12.59 21.97
N GLY A 198 13.37 -11.37 21.71
CA GLY A 198 12.17 -11.14 20.92
C GLY A 198 11.46 -9.87 21.32
N PHE A 199 10.40 -9.56 20.57
CA PHE A 199 9.47 -8.47 20.88
C PHE A 199 8.07 -8.80 20.34
N SER A 200 7.06 -8.08 20.80
CA SER A 200 5.71 -8.17 20.26
C SER A 200 5.04 -6.81 20.12
N ILE A 201 4.13 -6.75 19.16
CA ILE A 201 3.21 -5.65 18.91
C ILE A 201 1.81 -6.26 18.97
N SER A 202 0.99 -5.82 19.90
CA SER A 202 -0.40 -6.24 20.02
C SER A 202 -1.31 -5.13 19.54
N GLU A 203 -2.23 -5.44 18.67
CA GLU A 203 -3.25 -4.53 18.17
C GLU A 203 -4.52 -4.69 19.01
N TYR A 204 -4.99 -3.59 19.58
CA TYR A 204 -6.28 -3.52 20.23
C TYR A 204 -7.32 -3.05 19.23
N ALA A 205 -8.02 -3.97 18.60
CA ALA A 205 -9.22 -3.63 17.87
C ALA A 205 -10.31 -3.26 18.88
N LYS A 206 -10.46 -1.98 19.21
CA LYS A 206 -11.70 -1.48 19.83
C LYS A 206 -12.82 -1.59 18.82
N PHE A 207 -13.33 -2.79 18.63
CA PHE A 207 -14.64 -2.92 18.07
C PHE A 207 -15.62 -2.33 19.08
N TRP A 208 -16.31 -1.29 18.70
CA TRP A 208 -17.57 -0.88 19.32
C TRP A 208 -18.64 -1.94 19.03
N ALA A 209 -18.33 -3.19 19.31
CA ALA A 209 -19.30 -4.24 19.34
C ALA A 209 -19.95 -4.16 20.73
N ILE A 210 -21.24 -4.05 20.73
CA ILE A 210 -22.11 -4.29 21.87
C ILE A 210 -21.59 -5.56 22.62
N GLY A 211 -20.78 -5.35 23.69
CA GLY A 211 -20.20 -6.45 24.47
C GLY A 211 -18.73 -6.35 24.87
N GLY A 212 -17.97 -5.44 24.34
CA GLY A 212 -16.63 -5.08 24.85
C GLY A 212 -15.58 -6.21 24.83
N VAL A 213 -15.49 -6.98 23.75
CA VAL A 213 -14.42 -7.98 23.57
C VAL A 213 -13.23 -7.32 22.91
N ASP A 214 -12.13 -7.14 23.64
CA ASP A 214 -10.85 -6.73 23.11
C ASP A 214 -10.25 -7.90 22.31
N ILE A 215 -10.24 -7.81 20.97
CA ILE A 215 -9.55 -8.78 20.13
C ILE A 215 -8.08 -8.40 20.10
N HIS A 216 -7.23 -9.24 20.68
CA HIS A 216 -5.79 -9.07 20.68
C HIS A 216 -5.16 -9.77 19.48
N ASN A 217 -4.89 -9.03 18.42
CA ASN A 217 -4.01 -9.51 17.37
C ASN A 217 -2.55 -9.29 17.79
N VAL A 218 -1.77 -10.36 17.85
CA VAL A 218 -0.36 -10.28 18.29
C VAL A 218 0.57 -10.55 17.13
N PHE A 219 1.43 -9.58 16.84
CA PHE A 219 2.60 -9.76 15.98
C PHE A 219 3.81 -9.97 16.88
N GLN A 220 4.33 -11.20 16.92
CA GLN A 220 5.45 -11.56 17.79
C GLN A 220 6.60 -12.15 16.99
N VAL A 221 7.80 -11.68 17.29
CA VAL A 221 9.07 -12.14 16.69
C VAL A 221 9.92 -12.77 17.77
N ASN A 222 10.33 -14.03 17.57
CA ASN A 222 11.19 -14.79 18.47
C ASN A 222 12.57 -14.94 17.84
N TYR A 223 13.47 -14.00 18.12
CA TYR A 223 14.83 -13.99 17.58
C TYR A 223 15.81 -13.38 18.59
N ALA A 224 17.04 -13.88 18.62
CA ALA A 224 18.09 -13.34 19.48
C ALA A 224 18.70 -12.08 18.86
N PHE A 225 18.25 -10.93 19.34
CA PHE A 225 18.74 -9.62 18.93
C PHE A 225 19.96 -9.21 19.77
N VAL A 226 20.86 -8.43 19.15
CA VAL A 226 22.01 -7.81 19.84
C VAL A 226 22.03 -6.31 19.59
N ALA A 227 22.71 -5.57 20.46
CA ALA A 227 22.83 -4.12 20.27
C ALA A 227 23.48 -3.78 18.92
N GLY A 228 22.90 -2.79 18.23
CA GLY A 228 23.30 -2.37 16.89
C GLY A 228 22.54 -3.02 15.74
N ASP A 229 21.71 -4.04 16.02
CA ASP A 229 20.80 -4.60 15.01
C ASP A 229 19.79 -3.55 14.55
N VAL A 230 19.52 -3.51 13.23
CA VAL A 230 18.45 -2.66 12.68
C VAL A 230 17.35 -3.55 12.12
N ILE A 231 16.14 -3.38 12.64
CA ILE A 231 14.96 -4.12 12.24
C ILE A 231 14.10 -3.23 11.33
N THR A 232 13.72 -3.76 10.17
CA THR A 232 12.77 -3.10 9.27
C THR A 232 11.52 -3.97 9.15
N ILE A 233 10.36 -3.39 9.43
CA ILE A 233 9.06 -4.05 9.34
C ILE A 233 8.21 -3.26 8.36
N SER A 234 7.64 -3.93 7.36
CA SER A 234 6.59 -3.41 6.51
C SER A 234 5.38 -4.31 6.64
N THR A 235 4.26 -3.75 7.08
CA THR A 235 3.02 -4.50 7.24
C THR A 235 2.03 -4.20 6.09
N HIS A 236 2.52 -3.55 5.03
CA HIS A 236 1.70 -3.22 3.86
C HIS A 236 1.01 -4.48 3.32
N PRO A 237 -0.31 -4.46 3.08
CA PRO A 237 -1.01 -5.59 2.48
C PRO A 237 -0.29 -6.08 1.23
N LYS A 238 -0.13 -7.40 1.09
CA LYS A 238 0.57 -8.07 -0.03
C LYS A 238 2.08 -7.81 -0.19
N ARG A 239 2.69 -6.93 0.65
CA ARG A 239 4.15 -6.69 0.69
C ARG A 239 4.71 -6.82 2.09
N LYS A 240 4.11 -7.70 2.89
CA LYS A 240 4.52 -7.92 4.27
C LYS A 240 5.98 -8.40 4.31
N LYS A 241 6.80 -7.73 5.10
CA LYS A 241 8.22 -8.04 5.23
C LYS A 241 8.72 -7.68 6.61
N ILE A 242 9.56 -8.55 7.16
CA ILE A 242 10.37 -8.24 8.33
C ILE A 242 11.80 -8.66 8.06
N SER A 243 12.75 -7.77 8.26
CA SER A 243 14.17 -8.04 8.03
C SER A 243 15.04 -7.43 9.11
N LEU A 244 16.15 -8.07 9.37
CA LEU A 244 17.20 -7.66 10.28
C LEU A 244 18.45 -7.32 9.48
N LEU A 245 19.05 -6.17 9.76
CA LEU A 245 20.40 -5.83 9.31
C LEU A 245 21.34 -5.92 10.52
N ARG A 246 22.32 -6.84 10.46
CA ARG A 246 23.40 -7.00 11.45
C ARG A 246 24.73 -6.77 10.76
N GLY A 247 25.37 -5.65 11.02
CA GLY A 247 26.54 -5.20 10.25
C GLY A 247 26.16 -5.00 8.78
N ALA A 248 26.75 -5.80 7.88
CA ALA A 248 26.45 -5.76 6.44
C ALA A 248 25.51 -6.89 5.96
N VAL A 249 25.03 -7.74 6.88
CA VAL A 249 24.22 -8.92 6.54
C VAL A 249 22.75 -8.64 6.80
N THR A 250 21.91 -8.84 5.78
CA THR A 250 20.47 -8.78 5.91
C THR A 250 19.89 -10.19 6.05
N THR A 251 19.09 -10.40 7.09
CA THR A 251 18.40 -11.66 7.38
C THR A 251 16.90 -11.44 7.32
N ASP A 252 16.16 -12.31 6.64
CA ASP A 252 14.72 -12.36 6.67
C ASP A 252 14.24 -12.99 7.99
N LEU A 253 13.39 -12.31 8.72
CA LEU A 253 12.85 -12.78 10.00
C LEU A 253 11.45 -13.40 9.90
N ALA A 254 10.88 -13.56 8.71
CA ALA A 254 9.54 -14.12 8.55
C ALA A 254 9.41 -15.52 9.18
N GLY A 255 10.47 -16.34 9.12
CA GLY A 255 10.51 -17.67 9.75
C GLY A 255 10.60 -17.67 11.28
N TYR A 256 10.79 -16.52 11.93
CA TYR A 256 10.85 -16.37 13.38
C TYR A 256 9.59 -15.73 13.97
N LEU A 257 8.57 -15.52 13.13
CA LEU A 257 7.26 -15.08 13.61
C LEU A 257 6.57 -16.23 14.36
N ASN A 258 5.83 -15.88 15.41
CA ASN A 258 5.00 -16.82 16.12
C ASN A 258 3.93 -17.43 15.21
N ALA A 259 3.56 -18.69 15.44
CA ALA A 259 2.43 -19.30 14.75
C ALA A 259 1.16 -18.49 15.04
N GLY A 260 0.45 -18.08 13.99
CA GLY A 260 -0.71 -17.20 14.13
C GLY A 260 -0.39 -15.71 14.31
N ALA A 261 0.86 -15.26 14.05
CA ALA A 261 1.21 -13.85 14.10
C ALA A 261 0.36 -13.03 13.12
N VAL A 262 -0.32 -12.02 13.62
CA VAL A 262 -1.14 -11.10 12.83
C VAL A 262 -0.37 -9.80 12.59
N TRP A 263 -0.25 -9.43 11.33
CA TRP A 263 0.45 -8.21 10.93
C TRP A 263 -0.38 -6.97 11.29
N PRO A 264 0.16 -6.01 12.06
CA PRO A 264 -0.57 -4.82 12.46
C PRO A 264 -1.01 -3.99 11.26
N LYS A 265 -2.23 -3.46 11.35
CA LYS A 265 -2.85 -2.60 10.33
C LYS A 265 -3.43 -1.36 10.99
N LEU A 266 -3.53 -0.27 10.23
CA LEU A 266 -4.28 0.91 10.61
C LEU A 266 -5.66 0.87 9.97
N TYR A 267 -6.69 0.98 10.78
CA TYR A 267 -8.07 1.18 10.34
C TYR A 267 -8.45 2.64 10.48
N THR A 268 -9.37 3.12 9.66
CA THR A 268 -9.84 4.52 9.73
C THR A 268 -10.30 4.87 11.13
N GLY A 269 -9.76 5.97 11.67
CA GLY A 269 -9.98 6.44 13.02
C GLY A 269 -8.84 6.12 13.98
N VAL A 270 -9.17 5.95 15.25
CA VAL A 270 -8.19 5.76 16.33
C VAL A 270 -7.77 4.29 16.43
N ASN A 271 -6.48 4.03 16.31
CA ASN A 271 -5.86 2.71 16.46
C ASN A 271 -4.97 2.72 17.69
N ALA A 272 -5.09 1.70 18.52
CA ALA A 272 -4.28 1.51 19.71
C ALA A 272 -3.42 0.23 19.57
N PHE A 273 -2.13 0.36 19.81
CA PHE A 273 -1.17 -0.74 19.78
C PHE A 273 -0.46 -0.84 21.12
N LYS A 274 -0.32 -2.05 21.61
CA LYS A 274 0.51 -2.37 22.75
C LYS A 274 1.85 -2.92 22.29
N TRP A 275 2.92 -2.27 22.70
CA TRP A 275 4.29 -2.64 22.33
C TRP A 275 4.98 -3.25 23.56
N ASN A 276 5.39 -4.51 23.43
CA ASN A 276 6.11 -5.19 24.49
C ASN A 276 7.62 -5.05 24.29
N PHE A 277 8.10 -3.82 24.37
CA PHE A 277 9.52 -3.49 24.49
C PHE A 277 9.68 -2.08 25.08
N THR A 278 10.82 -1.82 25.72
CA THR A 278 11.12 -0.52 26.32
C THR A 278 12.12 0.26 25.47
N SER A 279 12.19 1.58 25.65
CA SER A 279 13.20 2.43 25.02
C SER A 279 14.64 2.05 25.35
N SER A 280 14.85 1.32 26.44
CA SER A 280 16.18 0.78 26.80
C SER A 280 16.63 -0.39 25.90
N TRP A 281 15.71 -1.01 25.17
CA TRP A 281 16.02 -2.14 24.28
C TRP A 281 16.03 -1.76 22.81
N MET A 282 15.14 -0.85 22.42
CA MET A 282 14.97 -0.42 21.05
C MET A 282 14.72 1.06 20.96
N THR A 283 15.23 1.68 19.92
CA THR A 283 14.92 3.05 19.53
C THR A 283 14.25 3.05 18.16
N TRP A 284 13.29 3.95 18.00
CA TRP A 284 12.63 4.21 16.74
C TRP A 284 13.49 5.13 15.88
N ASN A 285 13.80 4.70 14.65
CA ASN A 285 14.42 5.54 13.65
C ASN A 285 13.35 6.23 12.81
N THR A 286 12.40 5.44 12.28
CA THR A 286 11.26 5.95 11.53
C THR A 286 10.03 5.08 11.77
N ALA A 287 8.87 5.73 11.74
CA ALA A 287 7.58 5.08 11.68
C ALA A 287 6.69 5.86 10.72
N THR A 288 6.16 5.20 9.70
CA THR A 288 5.34 5.83 8.67
C THR A 288 4.20 4.92 8.25
N TYR A 289 3.22 5.48 7.58
CA TYR A 289 2.19 4.74 6.85
C TYR A 289 1.85 5.44 5.54
N THR A 290 1.27 4.71 4.61
CA THR A 290 0.76 5.27 3.35
C THR A 290 -0.76 5.20 3.39
N PRO A 291 -1.47 6.35 3.34
CA PRO A 291 -2.93 6.36 3.28
C PRO A 291 -3.46 5.57 2.08
N ARG A 292 -4.59 4.85 2.26
CA ARG A 292 -5.23 4.02 1.24
C ARG A 292 -6.71 4.37 1.12
N PHE A 293 -7.24 4.31 -0.14
CA PHE A 293 -8.59 4.74 -0.51
C PHE A 293 -9.35 3.65 -1.25
#